data_7126e8e799de2e7bc9a89dfe1defdd28
#
_entry.id   7126e8e799de2e7bc9a89dfe1defdd28
#
_cell.length_a   1.000
_cell.length_b   1.000
_cell.length_c   1.000
_cell.angle_alpha   90.00
_cell.angle_beta   90.00
_cell.angle_gamma   90.00
#
_symmetry.space_group_name_H-M   'P 1'
#
loop_
_entity.id
_entity.type
_entity.pdbx_description
1 polymer ?
#
loop_
_entity_poly.entity_id
_entity_poly.type
_entity_poly.pdbx_seq_one_letter_code
_entity_poly.pdbx_strand_id
1 'polypeptide(L)'
;MALWKISPKNKWNWGKGQMLEKGMFIEMSTGTTAPPLGGVANRESIAAAFNSKYSMNLDKSKISNAYFTCERVDYMIKNTIPFHY
;
A
#
# COMPACT_ATOMS: atom_id res chain seq x y z
N MET A 1 15.58 -6.95 2.01
CA MET A 1 14.23 -6.86 1.41
C MET A 1 13.21 -6.51 2.48
N ALA A 2 12.32 -5.62 2.19
CA ALA A 2 11.30 -5.18 3.14
C ALA A 2 9.90 -5.42 2.56
N LEU A 3 8.98 -5.83 3.42
CA LEU A 3 7.57 -5.96 3.05
C LEU A 3 6.79 -4.83 3.71
N TRP A 4 6.03 -4.12 2.91
CA TRP A 4 5.28 -2.94 3.33
C TRP A 4 3.79 -3.15 3.18
N LYS A 5 3.05 -2.75 4.19
CA LYS A 5 1.60 -2.65 4.11
C LYS A 5 1.26 -1.19 3.83
N ILE A 6 0.57 -0.96 2.73
CA ILE A 6 0.22 0.38 2.27
C ILE A 6 -1.29 0.53 2.36
N SER A 7 -1.74 1.51 3.14
CA SER A 7 -3.16 1.70 3.40
C SER A 7 -3.52 3.19 3.42
N PRO A 8 -4.78 3.54 3.12
CA PRO A 8 -5.24 4.92 3.19
C PRO A 8 -5.24 5.43 4.62
N LYS A 9 -4.88 6.69 4.80
CA LYS A 9 -4.96 7.35 6.10
C LYS A 9 -6.39 7.64 6.51
N ASN A 10 -7.23 7.98 5.54
CA ASN A 10 -8.61 8.39 5.77
C ASN A 10 -9.48 7.90 4.62
N LYS A 11 -10.78 8.13 4.74
CA LYS A 11 -11.70 7.87 3.67
C LYS A 11 -11.68 9.03 2.68
N TRP A 12 -11.52 8.72 1.41
CA TRP A 12 -11.49 9.71 0.32
C TRP A 12 -12.41 9.25 -0.79
N ASN A 13 -13.03 10.20 -1.47
CA ASN A 13 -13.87 9.90 -2.63
C ASN A 13 -13.71 11.01 -3.65
N TRP A 14 -13.06 10.72 -4.76
CA TRP A 14 -12.86 11.65 -5.87
C TRP A 14 -13.83 11.38 -7.02
N GLY A 15 -14.67 10.35 -6.90
CA GLY A 15 -15.58 9.96 -7.97
C GLY A 15 -14.92 9.10 -9.03
N LYS A 16 -15.71 8.59 -9.97
CA LYS A 16 -15.24 7.81 -11.13
C LYS A 16 -14.39 6.60 -10.77
N GLY A 17 -14.72 5.93 -9.68
CA GLY A 17 -13.97 4.77 -9.25
C GLY A 17 -12.71 5.08 -8.47
N GLN A 18 -12.48 6.36 -8.17
CA GLN A 18 -11.35 6.77 -7.36
C GLN A 18 -11.83 7.06 -5.94
N MET A 19 -11.73 6.07 -5.08
CA MET A 19 -12.15 6.19 -3.69
C MET A 19 -11.25 5.35 -2.81
N LEU A 20 -11.10 5.79 -1.56
CA LEU A 20 -10.32 5.09 -0.56
C LEU A 20 -11.13 4.97 0.71
N GLU A 21 -10.98 3.86 1.41
CA GLU A 21 -11.62 3.64 2.70
C GLU A 21 -10.60 3.10 3.69
N LYS A 22 -10.78 3.43 4.95
CA LYS A 22 -9.97 2.83 6.00
C LYS A 22 -10.21 1.32 6.00
N GLY A 23 -9.16 0.56 6.14
CA GLY A 23 -9.26 -0.89 6.08
C GLY A 23 -8.82 -1.47 4.75
N MET A 24 -8.81 -0.69 3.69
CA MET A 24 -8.18 -1.12 2.44
C MET A 24 -6.68 -1.20 2.62
N PHE A 25 -6.03 -2.14 1.97
CA PHE A 25 -4.58 -2.20 1.98
C PHE A 25 -4.07 -3.08 0.86
N ILE A 26 -2.81 -2.84 0.50
CA ILE A 26 -2.05 -3.78 -0.32
C ILE A 26 -0.71 -4.01 0.37
N GLU A 27 -0.05 -5.09 -0.01
CA GLU A 27 1.30 -5.36 0.46
C GLU A 27 2.26 -5.29 -0.70
N MET A 28 3.45 -4.71 -0.46
CA MET A 28 4.45 -4.50 -1.49
C MET A 28 5.82 -4.82 -0.93
N SER A 29 6.57 -5.61 -1.69
CA SER A 29 7.94 -5.95 -1.35
C SER A 29 8.89 -4.99 -2.05
N THR A 30 9.87 -4.46 -1.31
CA THR A 30 10.88 -3.59 -1.90
C THR A 30 12.28 -4.15 -1.65
N GLY A 31 13.22 -3.78 -2.50
CA GLY A 31 14.60 -4.19 -2.35
C GLY A 31 15.40 -3.36 -1.35
N THR A 32 14.79 -2.31 -0.82
CA THR A 32 15.44 -1.42 0.14
C THR A 32 14.56 -1.25 1.37
N THR A 33 15.08 -0.57 2.39
CA THR A 33 14.31 -0.25 3.59
C THR A 33 13.57 1.08 3.49
N ALA A 34 13.70 1.79 2.38
CA ALA A 34 13.00 3.05 2.16
C ALA A 34 11.52 2.81 1.84
N PRO A 35 10.61 3.62 2.37
CA PRO A 35 9.19 3.50 2.05
C PRO A 35 8.93 3.67 0.54
N PRO A 36 8.02 2.87 -0.04
CA PRO A 36 7.82 2.88 -1.49
C PRO A 36 7.07 4.09 -2.05
N LEU A 37 6.47 4.91 -1.22
CA LEU A 37 5.68 6.05 -1.71
C LEU A 37 6.51 7.15 -2.38
N GLY A 38 7.81 7.13 -2.23
CA GLY A 38 8.67 8.15 -2.81
C GLY A 38 8.99 7.99 -4.29
N GLY A 39 8.80 6.81 -4.88
CA GLY A 39 9.20 6.53 -6.25
C GLY A 39 8.02 6.53 -7.21
N VAL A 40 8.22 7.08 -8.41
CA VAL A 40 7.16 7.13 -9.44
C VAL A 40 6.75 5.73 -9.87
N ALA A 41 7.71 4.85 -10.13
CA ALA A 41 7.41 3.47 -10.53
C ALA A 41 6.64 2.72 -9.43
N ASN A 42 7.00 2.97 -8.17
CA ASN A 42 6.31 2.36 -7.05
C ASN A 42 4.88 2.87 -6.94
N ARG A 43 4.65 4.15 -7.20
CA ARG A 43 3.31 4.72 -7.17
C ARG A 43 2.40 4.09 -8.21
N GLU A 44 2.92 3.85 -9.40
CA GLU A 44 2.16 3.17 -10.44
C GLU A 44 1.82 1.74 -10.03
N SER A 45 2.78 1.03 -9.45
CA SER A 45 2.55 -0.33 -8.96
C SER A 45 1.53 -0.38 -7.85
N ILE A 46 1.57 0.57 -6.94
CA ILE A 46 0.62 0.66 -5.84
C ILE A 46 -0.79 0.92 -6.36
N ALA A 47 -0.92 1.88 -7.29
CA ALA A 47 -2.22 2.17 -7.90
C ALA A 47 -2.77 0.94 -8.62
N ALA A 48 -1.94 0.26 -9.39
CA ALA A 48 -2.34 -0.95 -10.09
C ALA A 48 -2.80 -2.05 -9.13
N ALA A 49 -2.10 -2.20 -8.01
CA ALA A 49 -2.45 -3.20 -7.00
C ALA A 49 -3.79 -2.91 -6.34
N PHE A 50 -4.05 -1.65 -5.99
CA PHE A 50 -5.35 -1.26 -5.46
C PHE A 50 -6.46 -1.45 -6.49
N ASN A 51 -6.21 -1.07 -7.73
CA ASN A 51 -7.20 -1.21 -8.80
C ASN A 51 -7.56 -2.67 -9.04
N SER A 52 -6.56 -3.55 -9.00
CA SER A 52 -6.78 -4.97 -9.17
C SER A 52 -7.51 -5.59 -7.99
N LYS A 53 -7.10 -5.24 -6.76
CA LYS A 53 -7.65 -5.85 -5.56
C LYS A 53 -9.09 -5.39 -5.27
N TYR A 54 -9.40 -4.13 -5.52
CA TYR A 54 -10.67 -3.54 -5.15
C TYR A 54 -11.53 -3.11 -6.33
N SER A 55 -11.14 -3.47 -7.54
CA SER A 55 -11.86 -3.12 -8.77
C SER A 55 -12.10 -1.61 -8.88
N MET A 56 -11.04 -0.84 -8.62
CA MET A 56 -11.07 0.62 -8.64
C MET A 56 -10.43 1.17 -9.91
N ASN A 57 -10.43 2.50 -9.99
CA ASN A 57 -9.76 3.21 -11.06
C ASN A 57 -8.89 4.33 -10.47
N LEU A 58 -8.06 3.98 -9.52
CA LEU A 58 -7.20 4.93 -8.81
C LEU A 58 -6.05 5.38 -9.69
N ASP A 59 -5.84 6.70 -9.76
CA ASP A 59 -4.74 7.26 -10.51
C ASP A 59 -3.48 7.33 -9.64
N LYS A 60 -2.32 7.17 -10.27
CA LYS A 60 -1.03 7.24 -9.56
C LYS A 60 -0.82 8.58 -8.87
N SER A 61 -1.45 9.65 -9.34
CA SER A 61 -1.34 10.96 -8.73
C SER A 61 -1.93 11.01 -7.31
N LYS A 62 -2.77 10.02 -6.97
CA LYS A 62 -3.35 9.90 -5.63
C LYS A 62 -2.45 9.14 -4.67
N ILE A 63 -1.40 8.52 -5.16
CA ILE A 63 -0.49 7.73 -4.33
C ILE A 63 0.56 8.65 -3.74
N SER A 64 0.35 9.06 -2.50
CA SER A 64 1.29 9.97 -1.82
C SER A 64 1.16 9.82 -0.32
N ASN A 65 2.11 10.38 0.41
CA ASN A 65 2.08 10.40 1.86
C ASN A 65 0.91 11.21 2.42
N ALA A 66 0.29 12.06 1.61
CA ALA A 66 -0.88 12.82 2.03
C ALA A 66 -2.10 11.91 2.23
N TYR A 67 -2.22 10.85 1.44
CA TYR A 67 -3.39 9.98 1.45
C TYR A 67 -3.11 8.58 1.99
N PHE A 68 -1.85 8.15 1.98
CA PHE A 68 -1.49 6.78 2.33
C PHE A 68 -0.43 6.74 3.43
N THR A 69 -0.41 5.63 4.13
CA THR A 69 0.64 5.32 5.08
C THR A 69 1.29 4.01 4.71
N CYS A 70 2.58 3.90 4.96
CA CYS A 70 3.34 2.68 4.75
C CYS A 70 3.77 2.13 6.10
N GLU A 71 3.48 0.87 6.34
CA GLU A 71 3.90 0.19 7.56
C GLU A 71 4.75 -1.01 7.18
N ARG A 72 5.94 -1.10 7.75
CA ARG A 72 6.80 -2.24 7.51
C ARG A 72 6.32 -3.43 8.33
N VAL A 73 6.05 -4.55 7.66
CA VAL A 73 5.44 -5.70 8.31
C VAL A 73 6.29 -6.98 8.27
N ASP A 74 7.42 -6.96 7.59
CA ASP A 74 8.25 -8.14 7.47
C ASP A 74 8.81 -8.63 8.83
N TYR A 75 9.16 -7.71 9.72
CA TYR A 75 9.63 -8.10 11.04
C TYR A 75 8.51 -8.69 11.90
N MET A 76 7.26 -8.29 11.66
CA MET A 76 6.11 -8.83 12.37
C MET A 76 5.89 -10.28 11.96
N ILE A 77 6.08 -10.59 10.69
CA ILE A 77 5.98 -11.95 10.18
C ILE A 77 7.04 -12.83 10.84
N LYS A 78 8.27 -12.33 10.97
CA LYS A 78 9.34 -13.05 11.63
C LYS A 78 9.00 -13.39 13.07
N ASN A 79 8.32 -12.49 13.75
CA ASN A 79 7.96 -12.68 15.15
C ASN A 79 6.86 -13.71 15.34
N THR A 80 6.05 -13.97 14.33
CA THR A 80 4.94 -14.91 14.43
C THR A 80 5.28 -16.31 13.93
N ILE A 81 6.15 -16.43 12.95
CA ILE A 81 6.48 -17.71 12.35
C ILE A 81 6.92 -18.78 13.35
N PRO A 82 7.78 -18.49 14.32
CA PRO A 82 8.27 -19.53 15.22
C PRO A 82 7.19 -20.22 16.04
N PHE A 83 6.01 -19.69 16.13
CA PHE A 83 4.98 -20.25 16.95
C PHE A 83 4.21 -21.40 16.30
N HIS A 84 4.56 -21.76 15.13
CA HIS A 84 3.77 -22.73 14.36
C HIS A 84 4.37 -24.12 14.32
N TYR A 85 5.35 -24.37 15.12
CA TYR A 85 6.00 -25.69 15.08
C TYR A 85 5.97 -26.39 16.39
#